data_502e0cd333c22047fef46f32377808e6
#
_entry.id   502e0cd333c22047fef46f32377808e6
#
_cell.length_a   1.000
_cell.length_b   1.000
_cell.length_c   1.000
_cell.angle_alpha   90.00
_cell.angle_beta   90.00
_cell.angle_gamma   90.00
#
_symmetry.space_group_name_H-M   'P 1'
#
loop_
_entity.id
_entity.type
_entity.pdbx_description
1 polymer ?
#
loop_
_entity_poly.entity_id
_entity_poly.type
_entity_poly.pdbx_seq_one_letter_code
_entity_poly.pdbx_strand_id
1 'polypeptide(L)'
;KPFKWSGDLNVPDPTSVTVDEAGNVYVASTTRRKAADLDIREHSIWVPDDVGLTSPVEKLAFFQRELAPGKLKAPRGGLKDHNKDGSIDWKDLTFHKEAIYKLTDTDRDGVADKLTLFAEGFNSPVSGIAAGVLYHDGWVYVTAIPDVWRLKDTDGDGVADLKELIATGFGGHIAYAGHDMHGLRLGPDGRIYWSIGDKGLNVTSKEGKPFTYPHQGAVVRCEPDGKNFEVFAHGVRNIQEIAFDDLGNIIGVDNDGDQPKERERLVYLLEGSDSGWRNQHQYQKTESRWVKENMWMPKGAADQPLFITPPIANYSDGPAGFLYEPGHALDGDLRGRFLLDQFPKGKMDAFTLEADQDSFRQAKLQVISSGIMGIGMAWGTDGRAYFADWIGGYPLDGKGAIWRFDVAPNVDKSSEQILSKPFSVAVPTDELLGLLGHRDQRVRVNASIRLDRLGAWDDMLALAKKPEANRFARIHAIWGYGMGLRHGKIADIEASLSLLEDADSEIRVQALKVLSETKPTEELIAKATAQLGHKDFRVRIQAGLTLGKLGGKVPFVAFLQDADADLQLPWLRHGLVSGLAGTQSSEDLLFFAQKKTGAEAVFAA
;
A
#
# COMPACT_ATOMS: atom_id res chain seq x y z
N LYS A 1 -0.41 2.15 -27.75
CA LYS A 1 -1.14 0.87 -27.63
C LYS A 1 -0.36 -0.09 -26.75
N PRO A 2 -1.01 -0.95 -25.97
CA PRO A 2 -0.33 -2.04 -25.28
C PRO A 2 0.30 -3.00 -26.29
N PHE A 3 1.45 -3.54 -25.92
CA PHE A 3 2.21 -4.54 -26.67
C PHE A 3 2.32 -5.81 -25.81
N LYS A 4 2.02 -6.99 -26.38
CA LYS A 4 2.14 -8.27 -25.66
C LYS A 4 3.61 -8.66 -25.53
N TRP A 5 4.24 -8.25 -24.44
CA TRP A 5 5.66 -8.44 -24.20
C TRP A 5 6.03 -9.91 -23.92
N SER A 6 5.13 -10.69 -23.33
CA SER A 6 5.37 -12.13 -23.13
C SER A 6 5.34 -12.97 -24.40
N GLY A 7 5.10 -12.38 -25.57
CA GLY A 7 5.08 -13.12 -26.84
C GLY A 7 4.17 -14.34 -26.81
N ASP A 8 4.70 -15.50 -27.11
CA ASP A 8 4.01 -16.79 -27.07
C ASP A 8 4.11 -17.50 -25.70
N LEU A 9 4.87 -16.94 -24.76
CA LEU A 9 4.96 -17.50 -23.42
C LEU A 9 3.62 -17.37 -22.70
N ASN A 10 3.21 -18.47 -22.04
CA ASN A 10 2.04 -18.48 -21.16
C ASN A 10 2.50 -18.27 -19.72
N VAL A 11 1.96 -17.24 -19.06
CA VAL A 11 2.17 -16.97 -17.64
C VAL A 11 0.88 -17.32 -16.90
N PRO A 12 0.81 -18.48 -16.20
CA PRO A 12 -0.46 -18.98 -15.69
C PRO A 12 -1.02 -18.09 -14.59
N ASP A 13 -2.26 -17.66 -14.75
CA ASP A 13 -3.06 -16.90 -13.75
C ASP A 13 -2.23 -15.84 -12.96
N PRO A 14 -1.63 -14.85 -13.63
CA PRO A 14 -0.74 -13.88 -13.00
C PRO A 14 -1.52 -12.92 -12.09
N THR A 15 -0.94 -12.51 -10.97
CA THR A 15 -1.60 -11.65 -9.98
C THR A 15 -0.91 -10.30 -9.75
N SER A 16 0.40 -10.25 -9.92
CA SER A 16 1.20 -9.04 -9.72
C SER A 16 2.50 -9.12 -10.49
N VAL A 17 3.09 -7.98 -10.82
CA VAL A 17 4.34 -7.88 -11.58
C VAL A 17 5.32 -6.90 -10.96
N THR A 18 6.62 -7.14 -11.17
CA THR A 18 7.71 -6.20 -10.88
C THR A 18 8.84 -6.39 -11.88
N VAL A 19 9.70 -5.38 -12.01
CA VAL A 19 10.80 -5.38 -12.97
C VAL A 19 12.12 -5.11 -12.25
N ASP A 20 13.16 -5.90 -12.53
CA ASP A 20 14.50 -5.67 -11.98
C ASP A 20 15.30 -4.64 -12.78
N GLU A 21 16.52 -4.32 -12.31
CA GLU A 21 17.41 -3.37 -12.96
C GLU A 21 17.94 -3.85 -14.33
N ALA A 22 17.87 -5.14 -14.60
CA ALA A 22 18.27 -5.73 -15.89
C ALA A 22 17.11 -5.81 -16.89
N GLY A 23 15.89 -5.46 -16.48
CA GLY A 23 14.68 -5.52 -17.30
C GLY A 23 13.97 -6.88 -17.28
N ASN A 24 14.36 -7.82 -16.40
CA ASN A 24 13.59 -9.04 -16.21
C ASN A 24 12.30 -8.73 -15.45
N VAL A 25 11.22 -9.42 -15.79
CA VAL A 25 9.90 -9.26 -15.17
C VAL A 25 9.62 -10.45 -14.27
N TYR A 26 9.39 -10.18 -12.98
CA TYR A 26 8.93 -11.18 -12.03
C TYR A 26 7.43 -11.08 -11.86
N VAL A 27 6.77 -12.25 -11.85
CA VAL A 27 5.32 -12.35 -11.84
C VAL A 27 4.88 -13.31 -10.74
N ALA A 28 4.03 -12.84 -9.84
CA ALA A 28 3.31 -13.73 -8.94
C ALA A 28 2.15 -14.40 -9.68
N SER A 29 1.91 -15.67 -9.40
CA SER A 29 0.91 -16.50 -10.06
C SER A 29 0.17 -17.35 -9.03
N THR A 30 -1.16 -17.51 -9.21
CA THR A 30 -1.99 -18.21 -8.25
C THR A 30 -2.65 -19.45 -8.82
N THR A 31 -2.68 -20.52 -8.02
CA THR A 31 -3.50 -21.71 -8.24
C THR A 31 -4.48 -21.93 -7.10
N ARG A 32 -4.43 -21.09 -6.06
CA ARG A 32 -5.13 -21.33 -4.78
C ARG A 32 -6.49 -20.66 -4.71
N ARG A 33 -6.74 -19.59 -5.51
CA ARG A 33 -7.98 -18.82 -5.41
C ARG A 33 -9.20 -19.71 -5.55
N LYS A 34 -10.06 -19.73 -4.53
CA LYS A 34 -11.24 -20.58 -4.36
C LYS A 34 -10.97 -22.11 -4.29
N ALA A 35 -9.76 -22.57 -4.56
CA ALA A 35 -9.40 -23.98 -4.44
C ALA A 35 -8.84 -24.32 -3.05
N ALA A 36 -8.02 -23.44 -2.49
CA ALA A 36 -7.43 -23.56 -1.16
C ALA A 36 -7.47 -22.21 -0.41
N ASP A 37 -7.45 -21.08 -1.09
CA ASP A 37 -7.89 -19.80 -0.57
C ASP A 37 -9.41 -19.73 -0.70
N LEU A 38 -10.10 -20.20 0.37
CA LEU A 38 -11.55 -20.42 0.37
C LEU A 38 -12.33 -19.10 0.39
N ASP A 39 -13.55 -19.14 -0.15
CA ASP A 39 -14.49 -18.02 -0.12
C ASP A 39 -15.63 -18.33 0.87
N ILE A 40 -15.77 -17.50 1.91
CA ILE A 40 -16.77 -17.71 2.94
C ILE A 40 -18.21 -17.75 2.41
N ARG A 41 -18.47 -17.11 1.25
CA ARG A 41 -19.78 -17.16 0.58
C ARG A 41 -20.18 -18.56 0.14
N GLU A 42 -19.20 -19.43 -0.14
CA GLU A 42 -19.41 -20.85 -0.46
C GLU A 42 -19.54 -21.72 0.80
N HIS A 43 -19.24 -21.16 1.96
CA HIS A 43 -19.19 -21.84 3.26
C HIS A 43 -19.97 -21.08 4.34
N SER A 44 -21.16 -20.57 4.03
CA SER A 44 -21.94 -19.66 4.88
C SER A 44 -22.24 -20.20 6.29
N ILE A 45 -22.25 -21.52 6.48
CA ILE A 45 -22.41 -22.14 7.80
C ILE A 45 -21.25 -21.79 8.76
N TRP A 46 -20.09 -21.42 8.23
CA TRP A 46 -18.90 -21.05 9.00
C TRP A 46 -18.83 -19.55 9.36
N VAL A 47 -19.77 -18.74 8.88
CA VAL A 47 -19.77 -17.29 9.13
C VAL A 47 -19.68 -16.94 10.62
N PRO A 48 -20.43 -17.59 11.55
CA PRO A 48 -20.29 -17.27 12.98
C PRO A 48 -18.90 -17.57 13.55
N ASP A 49 -18.27 -18.66 13.09
CA ASP A 49 -16.89 -19.00 13.49
C ASP A 49 -15.90 -18.02 12.86
N ASP A 50 -16.04 -17.73 11.56
CA ASP A 50 -15.14 -16.83 10.82
C ASP A 50 -15.09 -15.43 11.45
N VAL A 51 -16.23 -14.90 11.87
CA VAL A 51 -16.29 -13.61 12.59
C VAL A 51 -15.51 -13.65 13.92
N GLY A 52 -15.43 -14.82 14.54
CA GLY A 52 -14.69 -15.01 15.79
C GLY A 52 -13.19 -15.21 15.63
N LEU A 53 -12.70 -15.51 14.43
CA LEU A 53 -11.26 -15.72 14.19
C LEU A 53 -10.50 -14.40 14.23
N THR A 54 -9.33 -14.39 14.85
CA THR A 54 -8.49 -13.19 14.98
C THR A 54 -7.05 -13.39 14.50
N SER A 55 -6.67 -14.63 14.19
CA SER A 55 -5.29 -14.95 13.81
C SER A 55 -5.20 -16.16 12.87
N PRO A 56 -4.13 -16.29 12.08
CA PRO A 56 -3.86 -17.47 11.26
C PRO A 56 -3.75 -18.76 12.08
N VAL A 57 -3.31 -18.68 13.32
CA VAL A 57 -3.22 -19.85 14.23
C VAL A 57 -4.61 -20.36 14.57
N GLU A 58 -5.54 -19.47 14.89
CA GLU A 58 -6.93 -19.84 15.15
C GLU A 58 -7.62 -20.37 13.90
N LYS A 59 -7.35 -19.76 12.72
CA LYS A 59 -7.84 -20.26 11.43
C LYS A 59 -7.33 -21.67 11.12
N LEU A 60 -6.07 -21.96 11.41
CA LEU A 60 -5.51 -23.31 11.26
C LEU A 60 -6.25 -24.32 12.15
N ALA A 61 -6.42 -23.99 13.43
CA ALA A 61 -7.15 -24.85 14.37
C ALA A 61 -8.61 -25.07 13.94
N PHE A 62 -9.25 -24.03 13.42
CA PHE A 62 -10.58 -24.10 12.83
C PHE A 62 -10.62 -25.08 11.64
N PHE A 63 -9.72 -24.96 10.67
CA PHE A 63 -9.65 -25.87 9.53
C PHE A 63 -9.38 -27.32 9.96
N GLN A 64 -8.45 -27.54 10.89
CA GLN A 64 -8.18 -28.89 11.41
C GLN A 64 -9.40 -29.52 12.09
N ARG A 65 -10.25 -28.73 12.76
CA ARG A 65 -11.48 -29.16 13.38
C ARG A 65 -12.61 -29.39 12.37
N GLU A 66 -12.85 -28.41 11.48
CA GLU A 66 -13.99 -28.45 10.55
C GLU A 66 -13.74 -29.32 9.32
N LEU A 67 -12.48 -29.50 8.94
CA LEU A 67 -12.02 -30.34 7.86
C LEU A 67 -11.21 -31.53 8.38
N ALA A 68 -11.60 -32.11 9.53
CA ALA A 68 -11.02 -33.36 9.99
C ALA A 68 -11.33 -34.51 9.00
N PRO A 69 -10.41 -35.47 8.81
CA PRO A 69 -10.64 -36.60 7.92
C PRO A 69 -12.00 -37.27 8.13
N GLY A 70 -12.74 -37.47 7.05
CA GLY A 70 -14.06 -38.11 7.06
C GLY A 70 -15.23 -37.24 7.56
N LYS A 71 -15.00 -35.99 7.96
CA LYS A 71 -16.06 -35.05 8.36
C LYS A 71 -16.84 -34.53 7.14
N LEU A 72 -16.14 -34.13 6.08
CA LEU A 72 -16.75 -33.76 4.81
C LEU A 72 -16.93 -34.99 3.91
N LYS A 73 -18.18 -35.29 3.53
CA LYS A 73 -18.54 -36.53 2.77
C LYS A 73 -18.64 -36.30 1.26
N ALA A 74 -18.71 -35.03 0.82
CA ALA A 74 -18.82 -34.67 -0.59
C ALA A 74 -18.17 -33.30 -0.82
N PRO A 75 -17.69 -33.01 -2.04
CA PRO A 75 -17.16 -31.70 -2.39
C PRO A 75 -18.13 -30.57 -2.08
N ARG A 76 -17.60 -29.44 -1.60
CA ARG A 76 -18.34 -28.20 -1.32
C ARG A 76 -17.49 -26.98 -1.63
N GLY A 77 -17.94 -26.15 -2.57
CA GLY A 77 -17.15 -25.05 -3.10
C GLY A 77 -15.81 -25.54 -3.65
N GLY A 78 -14.73 -24.89 -3.27
CA GLY A 78 -13.36 -25.28 -3.65
C GLY A 78 -12.84 -26.55 -2.96
N LEU A 79 -13.48 -27.01 -1.88
CA LEU A 79 -13.05 -28.19 -1.12
C LEU A 79 -13.32 -29.49 -1.88
N LYS A 80 -12.27 -30.18 -2.28
CA LYS A 80 -12.26 -31.46 -3.00
C LYS A 80 -11.07 -32.27 -2.51
N ASP A 81 -11.08 -33.57 -2.79
CA ASP A 81 -9.89 -34.42 -2.63
C ASP A 81 -8.86 -34.08 -3.70
N HIS A 82 -8.08 -33.01 -3.45
CA HIS A 82 -7.07 -32.49 -4.38
C HIS A 82 -5.82 -33.37 -4.37
N ASN A 83 -5.43 -33.89 -3.23
CA ASN A 83 -4.25 -34.75 -3.04
C ASN A 83 -4.51 -36.22 -3.41
N LYS A 84 -5.78 -36.61 -3.67
CA LYS A 84 -6.23 -37.94 -4.12
C LYS A 84 -5.92 -39.04 -3.10
N ASP A 85 -5.99 -38.75 -1.79
CA ASP A 85 -5.78 -39.72 -0.73
C ASP A 85 -7.07 -40.42 -0.29
N GLY A 86 -8.21 -40.08 -0.89
CA GLY A 86 -9.54 -40.65 -0.61
C GLY A 86 -10.29 -39.92 0.51
N SER A 87 -9.77 -38.81 1.03
CA SER A 87 -10.39 -37.95 2.03
C SER A 87 -10.54 -36.52 1.48
N ILE A 88 -11.55 -35.79 1.94
CA ILE A 88 -11.62 -34.36 1.75
C ILE A 88 -11.34 -33.73 3.11
N ASP A 89 -10.13 -33.22 3.31
CA ASP A 89 -9.73 -32.72 4.61
C ASP A 89 -8.79 -31.49 4.50
N TRP A 90 -8.33 -30.99 5.65
CA TRP A 90 -7.48 -29.79 5.72
C TRP A 90 -6.14 -29.94 4.97
N LYS A 91 -5.67 -31.15 4.66
CA LYS A 91 -4.44 -31.40 3.90
C LYS A 91 -4.61 -31.08 2.42
N ASP A 92 -5.84 -31.17 1.89
CA ASP A 92 -6.14 -30.75 0.52
C ASP A 92 -5.82 -29.27 0.29
N LEU A 93 -5.93 -28.45 1.34
CA LEU A 93 -5.57 -27.03 1.28
C LEU A 93 -4.06 -26.80 1.06
N THR A 94 -3.22 -27.82 1.19
CA THR A 94 -1.78 -27.75 0.92
C THR A 94 -1.39 -28.19 -0.50
N PHE A 95 -2.32 -28.72 -1.28
CA PHE A 95 -2.03 -29.29 -2.61
C PHE A 95 -1.64 -28.20 -3.63
N HIS A 96 -2.40 -27.12 -3.68
CA HIS A 96 -2.16 -26.02 -4.59
C HIS A 96 -1.05 -25.12 -4.07
N LYS A 97 -0.07 -24.83 -4.93
CA LYS A 97 1.09 -23.98 -4.62
C LYS A 97 1.02 -22.68 -5.38
N GLU A 98 1.42 -21.61 -4.75
CA GLU A 98 1.68 -20.35 -5.42
C GLU A 98 3.07 -20.35 -6.04
N ALA A 99 3.26 -19.59 -7.11
CA ALA A 99 4.51 -19.52 -7.85
C ALA A 99 4.93 -18.07 -8.15
N ILE A 100 6.23 -17.88 -8.26
CA ILE A 100 6.83 -16.66 -8.81
C ILE A 100 7.59 -17.07 -10.04
N TYR A 101 7.25 -16.48 -11.19
CA TYR A 101 7.94 -16.68 -12.45
C TYR A 101 8.84 -15.50 -12.77
N LYS A 102 9.94 -15.77 -13.45
CA LYS A 102 10.85 -14.77 -14.04
C LYS A 102 10.79 -14.88 -15.56
N LEU A 103 10.44 -13.79 -16.22
CA LEU A 103 10.49 -13.66 -17.67
C LEU A 103 11.73 -12.85 -18.07
N THR A 104 12.42 -13.30 -19.10
CA THR A 104 13.62 -12.66 -19.62
C THR A 104 13.52 -12.56 -21.14
N ASP A 105 13.95 -11.44 -21.69
CA ASP A 105 14.23 -11.21 -23.11
C ASP A 105 15.73 -11.45 -23.31
N THR A 106 16.11 -12.69 -23.72
CA THR A 106 17.50 -13.12 -23.72
C THR A 106 18.26 -12.65 -24.96
N ASP A 107 17.59 -12.46 -26.10
CA ASP A 107 18.17 -12.00 -27.36
C ASP A 107 18.01 -10.48 -27.57
N ARG A 108 17.28 -9.80 -26.64
CA ARG A 108 17.06 -8.35 -26.64
C ARG A 108 16.31 -7.82 -27.86
N ASP A 109 15.39 -8.62 -28.38
CA ASP A 109 14.54 -8.20 -29.50
C ASP A 109 13.31 -7.39 -29.03
N GLY A 110 13.10 -7.30 -27.70
CA GLY A 110 12.02 -6.57 -27.08
C GLY A 110 10.81 -7.43 -26.74
N VAL A 111 10.91 -8.77 -26.85
CA VAL A 111 9.90 -9.76 -26.48
C VAL A 111 10.53 -10.76 -25.52
N ALA A 112 9.83 -11.17 -24.47
CA ALA A 112 10.34 -12.21 -23.60
C ALA A 112 10.32 -13.57 -24.32
N ASP A 113 11.43 -14.29 -24.22
CA ASP A 113 11.63 -15.60 -24.85
C ASP A 113 11.92 -16.72 -23.84
N LYS A 114 12.14 -16.38 -22.56
CA LYS A 114 12.41 -17.34 -21.50
C LYS A 114 11.49 -17.11 -20.29
N LEU A 115 10.83 -18.19 -19.85
CA LEU A 115 10.06 -18.25 -18.60
C LEU A 115 10.75 -19.24 -17.64
N THR A 116 11.12 -18.78 -16.45
CA THR A 116 11.74 -19.58 -15.40
C THR A 116 10.86 -19.60 -14.16
N LEU A 117 10.69 -20.75 -13.54
CA LEU A 117 10.07 -20.84 -12.20
C LEU A 117 11.09 -20.36 -11.17
N PHE A 118 10.95 -19.13 -10.70
CA PHE A 118 11.87 -18.50 -9.77
C PHE A 118 11.70 -19.02 -8.33
N ALA A 119 10.45 -19.20 -7.89
CA ALA A 119 10.12 -19.79 -6.59
C ALA A 119 8.73 -20.39 -6.59
N GLU A 120 8.50 -21.42 -5.77
CA GLU A 120 7.17 -21.98 -5.54
C GLU A 120 6.96 -22.37 -4.07
N GLY A 121 5.73 -22.73 -3.75
CA GLY A 121 5.32 -23.15 -2.41
C GLY A 121 4.23 -22.24 -1.88
N PHE A 122 4.46 -21.62 -0.71
CA PHE A 122 3.50 -20.70 -0.05
C PHE A 122 2.10 -21.34 0.08
N ASN A 123 2.06 -22.60 0.55
CA ASN A 123 0.88 -23.47 0.50
C ASN A 123 0.55 -24.13 1.83
N SER A 124 0.75 -23.45 2.96
CA SER A 124 0.21 -23.91 4.24
C SER A 124 -1.32 -23.95 4.17
N PRO A 125 -2.00 -24.70 5.05
CA PRO A 125 -3.47 -24.79 5.02
C PRO A 125 -4.16 -23.42 5.13
N VAL A 126 -3.51 -22.43 5.74
CA VAL A 126 -4.04 -21.07 5.93
C VAL A 126 -3.54 -20.08 4.90
N SER A 127 -2.69 -20.50 3.96
CA SER A 127 -2.15 -19.61 2.94
C SER A 127 -3.24 -19.07 2.03
N GLY A 128 -3.14 -17.79 1.72
CA GLY A 128 -3.89 -17.12 0.68
C GLY A 128 -3.23 -17.24 -0.68
N ILE A 129 -3.52 -16.29 -1.58
CA ILE A 129 -2.89 -16.18 -2.90
C ILE A 129 -1.61 -15.34 -2.80
N ALA A 130 -0.64 -15.61 -3.68
CA ALA A 130 0.49 -14.72 -3.91
C ALA A 130 0.01 -13.56 -4.79
N ALA A 131 -0.19 -12.38 -4.20
CA ALA A 131 -0.81 -11.26 -4.88
C ALA A 131 -0.01 -9.95 -4.82
N GLY A 132 1.20 -9.98 -4.28
CA GLY A 132 2.14 -8.87 -4.31
C GLY A 132 3.55 -9.35 -4.61
N VAL A 133 4.24 -8.70 -5.54
CA VAL A 133 5.65 -8.93 -5.84
C VAL A 133 6.37 -7.58 -6.04
N LEU A 134 7.58 -7.45 -5.48
CA LEU A 134 8.41 -6.25 -5.62
C LEU A 134 9.88 -6.67 -5.72
N TYR A 135 10.56 -6.22 -6.77
CA TYR A 135 12.00 -6.29 -6.82
C TYR A 135 12.63 -5.03 -6.21
N HIS A 136 13.55 -5.21 -5.29
CA HIS A 136 14.33 -4.12 -4.71
C HIS A 136 15.69 -4.63 -4.23
N ASP A 137 16.77 -4.02 -4.73
CA ASP A 137 18.15 -4.23 -4.28
C ASP A 137 18.58 -5.71 -4.26
N GLY A 138 18.33 -6.42 -5.36
CA GLY A 138 18.70 -7.83 -5.51
C GLY A 138 17.78 -8.81 -4.80
N TRP A 139 16.67 -8.35 -4.20
CA TRP A 139 15.67 -9.17 -3.54
C TRP A 139 14.33 -9.10 -4.24
N VAL A 140 13.63 -10.21 -4.31
CA VAL A 140 12.24 -10.30 -4.73
C VAL A 140 11.36 -10.49 -3.48
N TYR A 141 10.56 -9.49 -3.13
CA TYR A 141 9.61 -9.56 -2.04
C TYR A 141 8.30 -10.15 -2.54
N VAL A 142 7.68 -10.99 -1.73
CA VAL A 142 6.44 -11.71 -2.07
C VAL A 142 5.49 -11.68 -0.89
N THR A 143 4.22 -11.37 -1.16
CA THR A 143 3.15 -11.51 -0.19
C THR A 143 2.35 -12.77 -0.47
N ALA A 144 2.19 -13.62 0.53
CA ALA A 144 1.27 -14.75 0.52
C ALA A 144 0.84 -15.03 1.97
N ILE A 145 -0.41 -14.69 2.32
CA ILE A 145 -0.92 -14.96 3.68
C ILE A 145 -0.42 -16.33 4.18
N PRO A 146 0.05 -16.45 5.43
CA PRO A 146 0.08 -15.43 6.48
C PRO A 146 1.36 -14.58 6.49
N ASP A 147 2.22 -14.69 5.47
CA ASP A 147 3.60 -14.26 5.51
C ASP A 147 3.94 -13.28 4.40
N VAL A 148 4.93 -12.43 4.68
CA VAL A 148 5.67 -11.66 3.69
C VAL A 148 7.11 -12.17 3.67
N TRP A 149 7.58 -12.53 2.48
CA TRP A 149 8.90 -13.10 2.25
C TRP A 149 9.75 -12.18 1.39
N ARG A 150 11.07 -12.28 1.51
CA ARG A 150 12.01 -11.85 0.47
C ARG A 150 12.87 -13.03 0.01
N LEU A 151 13.09 -13.08 -1.28
CA LEU A 151 13.74 -14.18 -1.98
C LEU A 151 14.95 -13.65 -2.74
N LYS A 152 15.98 -14.45 -2.87
CA LYS A 152 17.16 -14.10 -3.66
C LYS A 152 17.72 -15.31 -4.37
N ASP A 153 18.12 -15.11 -5.61
CA ASP A 153 18.97 -15.99 -6.42
C ASP A 153 20.42 -15.56 -6.14
N THR A 154 21.21 -16.40 -5.45
CA THR A 154 22.58 -16.04 -5.05
C THR A 154 23.65 -16.62 -5.96
N ASP A 155 23.33 -17.64 -6.76
CA ASP A 155 24.24 -18.29 -7.69
C ASP A 155 23.99 -17.94 -9.17
N GLY A 156 22.89 -17.24 -9.46
CA GLY A 156 22.58 -16.72 -10.80
C GLY A 156 21.93 -17.72 -11.75
N ASP A 157 21.39 -18.84 -11.25
CA ASP A 157 20.74 -19.86 -12.07
C ASP A 157 19.30 -19.49 -12.48
N GLY A 158 18.74 -18.45 -11.86
CA GLY A 158 17.40 -17.93 -12.11
C GLY A 158 16.34 -18.51 -11.16
N VAL A 159 16.74 -19.25 -10.13
CA VAL A 159 15.90 -19.82 -9.09
C VAL A 159 16.31 -19.25 -7.72
N ALA A 160 15.36 -18.94 -6.87
CA ALA A 160 15.66 -18.42 -5.54
C ALA A 160 16.16 -19.55 -4.62
N ASP A 161 17.37 -19.39 -4.09
CA ASP A 161 17.99 -20.29 -3.11
C ASP A 161 18.00 -19.72 -1.68
N LEU A 162 17.73 -18.44 -1.51
CA LEU A 162 17.62 -17.80 -0.21
C LEU A 162 16.21 -17.24 0.00
N LYS A 163 15.61 -17.59 1.15
CA LYS A 163 14.25 -17.17 1.53
C LYS A 163 14.25 -16.67 2.97
N GLU A 164 13.83 -15.43 3.18
CA GLU A 164 13.77 -14.81 4.50
C GLU A 164 12.36 -14.28 4.82
N LEU A 165 11.92 -14.51 6.06
CA LEU A 165 10.64 -14.01 6.56
C LEU A 165 10.77 -12.54 6.97
N ILE A 166 9.92 -11.69 6.40
CA ILE A 166 9.86 -10.24 6.68
C ILE A 166 8.83 -9.94 7.75
N ALA A 167 7.61 -10.46 7.60
CA ALA A 167 6.51 -10.28 8.54
C ALA A 167 5.56 -11.48 8.45
N THR A 168 4.84 -11.77 9.55
CA THR A 168 3.84 -12.85 9.64
C THR A 168 2.67 -12.45 10.52
N GLY A 169 1.51 -13.10 10.34
CA GLY A 169 0.32 -12.85 11.14
C GLY A 169 -0.85 -12.23 10.35
N PHE A 170 -0.80 -12.30 9.03
CA PHE A 170 -1.87 -11.79 8.16
C PHE A 170 -2.93 -12.85 7.87
N GLY A 171 -4.20 -12.43 7.69
CA GLY A 171 -5.28 -13.28 7.22
C GLY A 171 -5.86 -14.19 8.29
N GLY A 172 -6.30 -13.63 9.41
CA GLY A 172 -7.02 -14.37 10.46
C GLY A 172 -8.35 -14.94 9.98
N HIS A 173 -9.05 -14.22 9.09
CA HIS A 173 -10.33 -14.64 8.53
C HIS A 173 -10.21 -15.49 7.27
N ILE A 174 -11.27 -16.27 6.97
CA ILE A 174 -11.50 -16.87 5.67
C ILE A 174 -11.86 -15.76 4.68
N ALA A 175 -12.85 -14.95 5.01
CA ALA A 175 -13.33 -13.80 4.23
C ALA A 175 -13.66 -14.16 2.77
N TYR A 176 -13.48 -13.23 1.85
CA TYR A 176 -13.66 -13.48 0.42
C TYR A 176 -12.32 -13.85 -0.22
N ALA A 177 -12.35 -14.83 -1.14
CA ALA A 177 -11.16 -15.19 -1.91
C ALA A 177 -10.65 -13.98 -2.71
N GLY A 178 -9.36 -13.70 -2.59
CA GLY A 178 -8.72 -12.53 -3.21
C GLY A 178 -8.69 -11.27 -2.33
N HIS A 179 -9.18 -11.32 -1.07
CA HIS A 179 -8.96 -10.24 -0.09
C HIS A 179 -7.64 -10.46 0.66
N ASP A 180 -6.60 -10.69 -0.09
CA ASP A 180 -5.27 -11.05 0.39
C ASP A 180 -4.36 -9.84 0.60
N MET A 181 -3.05 -10.07 0.62
CA MET A 181 -2.04 -9.02 0.66
C MET A 181 -1.61 -8.67 -0.76
N HIS A 182 -1.75 -7.39 -1.11
CA HIS A 182 -1.49 -6.90 -2.46
C HIS A 182 -0.47 -5.76 -2.48
N GLY A 183 0.00 -5.42 -3.70
CA GLY A 183 0.58 -4.15 -4.04
C GLY A 183 1.81 -3.75 -3.26
N LEU A 184 2.82 -4.60 -3.14
CA LEU A 184 4.14 -4.22 -2.61
C LEU A 184 4.69 -3.03 -3.40
N ARG A 185 5.03 -1.94 -2.70
CA ARG A 185 5.61 -0.72 -3.28
C ARG A 185 6.76 -0.21 -2.41
N LEU A 186 7.82 0.25 -3.06
CA LEU A 186 8.85 1.02 -2.39
C LEU A 186 8.34 2.46 -2.22
N GLY A 187 8.23 2.91 -0.99
CA GLY A 187 7.88 4.28 -0.66
C GLY A 187 9.05 5.25 -0.86
N PRO A 188 8.76 6.54 -1.01
CA PRO A 188 9.80 7.57 -1.18
C PRO A 188 10.68 7.74 0.08
N ASP A 189 10.25 7.24 1.20
CA ASP A 189 10.97 7.18 2.48
C ASP A 189 11.85 5.91 2.64
N GLY A 190 11.99 5.10 1.58
CA GLY A 190 12.81 3.90 1.56
C GLY A 190 12.18 2.66 2.21
N ARG A 191 10.97 2.77 2.77
CA ARG A 191 10.23 1.64 3.34
C ARG A 191 9.41 0.90 2.28
N ILE A 192 9.11 -0.36 2.56
CA ILE A 192 8.23 -1.18 1.74
C ILE A 192 6.81 -1.09 2.31
N TYR A 193 5.84 -0.84 1.43
CA TYR A 193 4.43 -0.71 1.74
C TYR A 193 3.63 -1.79 1.03
N TRP A 194 2.57 -2.28 1.66
CA TRP A 194 1.59 -3.17 1.03
C TRP A 194 0.23 -3.05 1.73
N SER A 195 -0.79 -3.57 1.08
CA SER A 195 -2.13 -3.65 1.64
C SER A 195 -2.46 -5.07 2.10
N ILE A 196 -3.39 -5.19 3.01
CA ILE A 196 -4.11 -6.42 3.34
C ILE A 196 -5.60 -6.10 3.30
N GLY A 197 -6.41 -6.99 2.70
CA GLY A 197 -7.85 -6.89 2.73
C GLY A 197 -8.45 -7.23 4.10
N ASP A 198 -9.77 -7.31 4.20
CA ASP A 198 -10.49 -7.54 5.45
C ASP A 198 -10.37 -8.97 5.99
N LYS A 199 -9.48 -9.79 5.43
CA LYS A 199 -8.93 -10.98 6.11
C LYS A 199 -8.14 -10.59 7.36
N GLY A 200 -7.75 -9.33 7.48
CA GLY A 200 -7.17 -8.70 8.65
C GLY A 200 -5.75 -9.13 9.00
N LEU A 201 -5.26 -8.61 10.11
CA LEU A 201 -3.92 -8.91 10.61
C LEU A 201 -3.88 -8.99 12.15
N ASN A 202 -2.95 -9.82 12.63
CA ASN A 202 -2.53 -9.93 14.02
C ASN A 202 -1.02 -10.18 14.02
N VAL A 203 -0.27 -9.10 13.82
CA VAL A 203 1.18 -9.11 13.60
C VAL A 203 1.89 -8.67 14.85
N THR A 204 2.95 -9.38 15.24
CA THR A 204 3.94 -8.88 16.20
C THR A 204 5.18 -8.48 15.43
N SER A 205 5.60 -7.21 15.53
CA SER A 205 6.78 -6.72 14.85
C SER A 205 8.07 -7.41 15.36
N LYS A 206 9.16 -7.26 14.62
CA LYS A 206 10.47 -7.78 15.05
C LYS A 206 10.95 -7.18 16.37
N GLU A 207 10.46 -6.00 16.73
CA GLU A 207 10.74 -5.31 18.01
C GLU A 207 9.78 -5.75 19.15
N GLY A 208 8.83 -6.67 18.86
CA GLY A 208 7.90 -7.21 19.86
C GLY A 208 6.63 -6.39 20.05
N LYS A 209 6.37 -5.37 19.21
CA LYS A 209 5.14 -4.56 19.27
C LYS A 209 3.99 -5.27 18.58
N PRO A 210 2.82 -5.49 19.24
CA PRO A 210 1.65 -6.09 18.63
C PRO A 210 0.84 -5.08 17.82
N PHE A 211 0.27 -5.55 16.70
CA PHE A 211 -0.68 -4.84 15.85
C PHE A 211 -1.85 -5.77 15.55
N THR A 212 -3.04 -5.42 16.03
CA THR A 212 -4.22 -6.29 15.99
C THR A 212 -5.38 -5.57 15.31
N TYR A 213 -5.63 -5.92 14.05
CA TYR A 213 -6.71 -5.42 13.20
C TYR A 213 -7.38 -6.59 12.48
N PRO A 214 -8.04 -7.51 13.20
CA PRO A 214 -8.46 -8.79 12.64
C PRO A 214 -9.63 -8.69 11.65
N HIS A 215 -10.44 -7.61 11.70
CA HIS A 215 -11.71 -7.52 10.98
C HIS A 215 -11.73 -6.49 9.86
N GLN A 216 -10.61 -5.92 9.50
CA GLN A 216 -10.54 -4.82 8.54
C GLN A 216 -9.25 -4.91 7.73
N GLY A 217 -9.29 -4.37 6.52
CA GLY A 217 -8.10 -4.19 5.73
C GLY A 217 -7.27 -3.01 6.23
N ALA A 218 -6.02 -3.00 5.83
CA ALA A 218 -5.03 -2.00 6.21
C ALA A 218 -3.98 -1.80 5.11
N VAL A 219 -3.30 -0.66 5.16
CA VAL A 219 -2.02 -0.43 4.51
C VAL A 219 -0.96 -0.42 5.58
N VAL A 220 0.07 -1.21 5.39
CA VAL A 220 1.17 -1.40 6.34
C VAL A 220 2.50 -1.08 5.69
N ARG A 221 3.53 -0.84 6.51
CA ARG A 221 4.90 -0.56 6.03
C ARG A 221 5.95 -1.12 6.98
N CYS A 222 7.14 -1.37 6.46
CA CYS A 222 8.33 -1.69 7.25
C CYS A 222 9.61 -1.34 6.49
N GLU A 223 10.76 -1.40 7.18
CA GLU A 223 12.06 -1.39 6.51
C GLU A 223 12.22 -2.62 5.60
N PRO A 224 13.11 -2.57 4.59
CA PRO A 224 13.36 -3.72 3.70
C PRO A 224 13.78 -5.01 4.41
N ASP A 225 14.29 -4.93 5.63
CA ASP A 225 14.63 -6.09 6.47
C ASP A 225 13.50 -6.51 7.44
N GLY A 226 12.33 -5.85 7.35
CA GLY A 226 11.14 -6.12 8.17
C GLY A 226 11.12 -5.45 9.54
N LYS A 227 12.13 -4.66 9.89
CA LYS A 227 12.10 -3.83 11.10
C LYS A 227 11.14 -2.64 10.97
N ASN A 228 10.85 -2.01 12.11
CA ASN A 228 9.98 -0.82 12.18
C ASN A 228 8.64 -1.05 11.46
N PHE A 229 8.04 -2.24 11.68
CA PHE A 229 6.72 -2.54 11.13
C PHE A 229 5.66 -1.63 11.75
N GLU A 230 4.81 -1.07 10.90
CA GLU A 230 3.70 -0.19 11.29
C GLU A 230 2.44 -0.47 10.47
N VAL A 231 1.28 -0.31 11.07
CA VAL A 231 0.01 -0.12 10.36
C VAL A 231 -0.10 1.36 10.03
N PHE A 232 0.01 1.70 8.74
CA PHE A 232 0.01 3.08 8.27
C PHE A 232 -1.39 3.67 8.24
N ALA A 233 -2.36 2.92 7.68
CA ALA A 233 -3.78 3.29 7.63
C ALA A 233 -4.62 2.02 7.68
N HIS A 234 -5.87 2.12 8.11
CA HIS A 234 -6.74 0.97 8.27
C HIS A 234 -8.21 1.28 7.95
N GLY A 235 -9.11 0.32 8.20
CA GLY A 235 -10.53 0.52 7.94
C GLY A 235 -10.88 0.51 6.46
N VAL A 236 -10.06 -0.09 5.61
CA VAL A 236 -10.34 -0.38 4.21
C VAL A 236 -10.88 -1.79 4.07
N ARG A 237 -11.56 -2.09 2.95
CA ARG A 237 -12.06 -3.43 2.66
C ARG A 237 -11.02 -4.28 1.94
N ASN A 238 -10.55 -3.83 0.77
CA ASN A 238 -9.58 -4.56 -0.03
C ASN A 238 -8.94 -3.65 -1.08
N ILE A 239 -7.87 -2.95 -0.72
CA ILE A 239 -7.05 -2.23 -1.68
C ILE A 239 -6.11 -3.23 -2.35
N GLN A 240 -6.13 -3.33 -3.68
CA GLN A 240 -5.21 -4.21 -4.38
C GLN A 240 -3.84 -3.57 -4.63
N GLU A 241 -3.79 -2.31 -5.00
CA GLU A 241 -2.53 -1.60 -5.16
C GLU A 241 -2.64 -0.15 -4.66
N ILE A 242 -1.51 0.37 -4.22
CA ILE A 242 -1.33 1.77 -3.81
C ILE A 242 -0.32 2.44 -4.73
N ALA A 243 -0.42 3.76 -4.83
CA ALA A 243 0.55 4.57 -5.55
C ALA A 243 0.91 5.83 -4.76
N PHE A 244 2.14 6.30 -4.95
CA PHE A 244 2.65 7.55 -4.36
C PHE A 244 2.73 8.63 -5.43
N ASP A 245 2.17 9.79 -5.17
CA ASP A 245 2.41 10.97 -6.00
C ASP A 245 3.80 11.59 -5.71
N ASP A 246 4.13 12.68 -6.42
CA ASP A 246 5.42 13.37 -6.28
C ASP A 246 5.68 13.97 -4.89
N LEU A 247 4.64 14.13 -4.06
CA LEU A 247 4.71 14.66 -2.70
C LEU A 247 4.63 13.56 -1.63
N GLY A 248 4.63 12.30 -2.07
CA GLY A 248 4.53 11.13 -1.19
C GLY A 248 3.15 10.96 -0.54
N ASN A 249 2.10 11.48 -1.18
CA ASN A 249 0.74 11.14 -0.78
C ASN A 249 0.41 9.73 -1.25
N ILE A 250 -0.22 8.94 -0.38
CA ILE A 250 -0.61 7.56 -0.69
C ILE A 250 -2.06 7.55 -1.12
N ILE A 251 -2.29 7.04 -2.32
CA ILE A 251 -3.62 6.88 -2.91
C ILE A 251 -3.84 5.39 -3.16
N GLY A 252 -5.05 4.91 -2.91
CA GLY A 252 -5.46 3.55 -3.23
C GLY A 252 -6.88 3.53 -3.78
N VAL A 253 -7.27 2.40 -4.36
CA VAL A 253 -8.66 2.16 -4.75
C VAL A 253 -9.17 0.95 -4.00
N ASP A 254 -10.14 1.20 -3.12
CA ASP A 254 -10.70 0.22 -2.20
C ASP A 254 -11.98 -0.38 -2.79
N ASN A 255 -12.08 -1.71 -2.80
CA ASN A 255 -13.21 -2.42 -3.36
C ASN A 255 -14.53 -2.05 -2.66
N ASP A 256 -15.61 -2.10 -3.41
CA ASP A 256 -16.98 -1.95 -2.92
C ASP A 256 -17.41 -3.12 -2.01
N GLY A 257 -18.56 -2.98 -1.34
CA GLY A 257 -19.16 -4.02 -0.50
C GLY A 257 -20.12 -4.93 -1.26
N ASP A 258 -20.09 -4.96 -2.59
CA ASP A 258 -21.00 -5.71 -3.45
C ASP A 258 -22.48 -5.27 -3.36
N GLN A 259 -22.78 -4.03 -2.94
CA GLN A 259 -24.15 -3.50 -2.95
C GLN A 259 -24.56 -3.04 -4.36
N PRO A 260 -25.86 -3.11 -4.73
CA PRO A 260 -26.30 -2.94 -6.13
C PRO A 260 -25.92 -1.64 -6.83
N LYS A 261 -25.63 -0.56 -6.11
CA LYS A 261 -25.26 0.75 -6.69
C LYS A 261 -24.00 1.33 -6.08
N GLU A 262 -23.37 0.57 -5.20
CA GLU A 262 -22.12 0.94 -4.62
C GLU A 262 -21.04 1.03 -5.70
N ARG A 263 -20.12 1.97 -5.54
CA ARG A 263 -18.93 2.12 -6.35
C ARG A 263 -17.72 1.97 -5.48
N GLU A 264 -16.63 1.56 -6.11
CA GLU A 264 -15.31 1.51 -5.49
C GLU A 264 -14.90 2.88 -4.94
N ARG A 265 -14.08 2.87 -3.92
CA ARG A 265 -13.64 4.09 -3.25
C ARG A 265 -12.22 4.45 -3.65
N LEU A 266 -12.02 5.57 -4.33
CA LEU A 266 -10.71 6.19 -4.47
C LEU A 266 -10.37 6.86 -3.15
N VAL A 267 -9.36 6.37 -2.43
CA VAL A 267 -9.06 6.80 -1.07
C VAL A 267 -7.71 7.51 -0.98
N TYR A 268 -7.67 8.59 -0.20
CA TYR A 268 -6.45 9.21 0.28
C TYR A 268 -6.11 8.62 1.65
N LEU A 269 -4.89 8.14 1.82
CA LEU A 269 -4.43 7.47 3.02
C LEU A 269 -3.43 8.35 3.75
N LEU A 270 -3.80 8.79 4.94
CA LEU A 270 -2.93 9.47 5.89
C LEU A 270 -2.49 8.51 7.01
N GLU A 271 -1.38 8.81 7.64
CA GLU A 271 -0.89 8.04 8.79
C GLU A 271 -1.95 8.01 9.91
N GLY A 272 -2.28 6.79 10.36
CA GLY A 272 -3.30 6.54 11.37
C GLY A 272 -4.75 6.71 10.89
N SER A 273 -4.99 6.99 9.60
CA SER A 273 -6.36 7.18 9.10
C SER A 273 -7.18 5.90 9.10
N ASP A 274 -8.47 6.07 9.34
CA ASP A 274 -9.49 5.03 9.37
C ASP A 274 -10.56 5.31 8.33
N SER A 275 -10.64 4.45 7.30
CA SER A 275 -11.64 4.59 6.23
C SER A 275 -13.03 4.07 6.62
N GLY A 276 -13.18 3.42 7.79
CA GLY A 276 -14.50 3.08 8.36
C GLY A 276 -14.97 1.65 8.16
N TRP A 277 -14.33 0.84 7.31
CA TRP A 277 -14.69 -0.58 7.15
C TRP A 277 -14.35 -1.38 8.41
N ARG A 278 -15.26 -2.28 8.83
CA ARG A 278 -15.08 -3.05 10.07
C ARG A 278 -15.16 -4.56 9.90
N ASN A 279 -16.01 -5.03 8.99
CA ASN A 279 -16.21 -6.47 8.85
C ASN A 279 -16.90 -6.77 7.52
N GLN A 280 -16.43 -7.80 6.81
CA GLN A 280 -16.99 -8.23 5.53
C GLN A 280 -18.50 -8.55 5.59
N HIS A 281 -19.00 -8.99 6.74
CA HIS A 281 -20.42 -9.30 6.92
C HIS A 281 -21.28 -8.05 7.15
N GLN A 282 -20.64 -6.90 7.35
CA GLN A 282 -21.27 -5.62 7.57
C GLN A 282 -22.23 -5.23 6.42
N TYR A 283 -21.87 -5.59 5.20
CA TYR A 283 -22.58 -5.24 3.96
C TYR A 283 -23.06 -6.46 3.16
N GLN A 284 -23.12 -7.65 3.77
CA GLN A 284 -23.65 -8.81 3.04
C GLN A 284 -25.06 -8.57 2.53
N LYS A 285 -25.25 -8.84 1.22
CA LYS A 285 -26.50 -8.61 0.48
C LYS A 285 -27.72 -9.14 1.23
N THR A 286 -28.72 -8.29 1.39
CA THR A 286 -30.13 -8.58 1.69
C THR A 286 -30.45 -9.53 2.84
N GLU A 287 -29.63 -10.51 3.14
CA GLU A 287 -29.85 -11.55 4.15
C GLU A 287 -29.40 -11.14 5.55
N SER A 288 -28.39 -10.26 5.65
CA SER A 288 -27.86 -9.80 6.93
C SER A 288 -28.84 -8.87 7.65
N ARG A 289 -29.07 -9.08 8.94
CA ARG A 289 -29.84 -8.14 9.78
C ARG A 289 -29.22 -6.74 9.79
N TRP A 290 -27.90 -6.65 9.74
CA TRP A 290 -27.15 -5.39 9.72
C TRP A 290 -27.57 -4.51 8.54
N VAL A 291 -27.71 -5.11 7.34
CA VAL A 291 -28.18 -4.42 6.14
C VAL A 291 -29.68 -4.13 6.21
N LYS A 292 -30.49 -5.09 6.65
CA LYS A 292 -31.95 -4.93 6.77
C LYS A 292 -32.34 -3.83 7.75
N GLU A 293 -31.57 -3.66 8.83
CA GLU A 293 -31.82 -2.65 9.87
C GLU A 293 -31.06 -1.34 9.59
N ASN A 294 -30.33 -1.22 8.48
CA ASN A 294 -29.51 -0.07 8.09
C ASN A 294 -28.48 0.34 9.17
N MET A 295 -27.95 -0.62 9.91
CA MET A 295 -27.06 -0.36 11.06
C MET A 295 -25.73 0.28 10.64
N TRP A 296 -25.30 0.06 9.39
CA TRP A 296 -24.01 0.50 8.87
C TRP A 296 -24.12 1.52 7.73
N MET A 297 -25.33 1.84 7.30
CA MET A 297 -25.56 2.77 6.20
C MET A 297 -26.10 4.08 6.75
N PRO A 298 -25.45 5.22 6.51
CA PRO A 298 -25.97 6.50 6.95
C PRO A 298 -27.27 6.81 6.23
N LYS A 299 -28.25 7.38 6.96
CA LYS A 299 -29.48 7.87 6.36
C LYS A 299 -29.17 8.89 5.27
N GLY A 300 -29.61 8.62 4.04
CA GLY A 300 -29.47 9.53 2.91
C GLY A 300 -28.19 9.34 2.08
N ALA A 301 -27.25 8.51 2.51
CA ALA A 301 -26.09 8.11 1.69
C ALA A 301 -26.42 6.86 0.87
N ALA A 302 -27.55 6.91 0.14
CA ALA A 302 -28.06 5.79 -0.61
C ALA A 302 -26.91 5.02 -1.29
N ASP A 303 -26.80 3.75 -0.95
CA ASP A 303 -25.93 2.78 -1.62
C ASP A 303 -24.42 2.88 -1.35
N GLN A 304 -23.97 3.74 -0.41
CA GLN A 304 -22.55 3.83 -0.03
C GLN A 304 -22.32 3.46 1.44
N PRO A 305 -21.23 2.75 1.79
CA PRO A 305 -20.92 2.43 3.17
C PRO A 305 -20.56 3.67 4.00
N LEU A 306 -20.74 3.54 5.32
CA LEU A 306 -20.21 4.52 6.28
C LEU A 306 -18.70 4.63 6.11
N PHE A 307 -18.21 5.86 6.28
CA PHE A 307 -16.79 6.15 6.34
C PHE A 307 -16.47 7.06 7.54
N ILE A 308 -15.24 7.01 8.02
CA ILE A 308 -14.70 7.96 8.99
C ILE A 308 -13.90 9.03 8.24
N THR A 309 -12.93 8.62 7.44
CA THR A 309 -12.34 9.50 6.43
C THR A 309 -13.01 9.26 5.07
N PRO A 310 -13.52 10.30 4.40
CA PRO A 310 -14.30 10.13 3.17
C PRO A 310 -13.41 9.69 1.98
N PRO A 311 -13.96 8.97 1.00
CA PRO A 311 -13.24 8.77 -0.25
C PRO A 311 -13.11 10.09 -1.04
N ILE A 312 -12.06 10.19 -1.85
CA ILE A 312 -11.89 11.27 -2.84
C ILE A 312 -13.03 11.22 -3.87
N ALA A 313 -13.39 10.01 -4.29
CA ALA A 313 -14.48 9.75 -5.21
C ALA A 313 -14.99 8.32 -5.05
N ASN A 314 -16.28 8.12 -5.35
CA ASN A 314 -16.87 6.80 -5.55
C ASN A 314 -16.92 6.54 -7.05
N TYR A 315 -15.96 5.76 -7.55
CA TYR A 315 -15.83 5.57 -8.99
C TYR A 315 -15.13 4.23 -9.27
N SER A 316 -15.16 3.76 -10.49
CA SER A 316 -14.59 2.51 -10.98
C SER A 316 -15.43 1.25 -10.68
N ASP A 317 -14.97 0.12 -11.22
CA ASP A 317 -15.55 -1.20 -11.02
C ASP A 317 -14.41 -2.24 -11.03
N GLY A 318 -14.18 -2.90 -9.90
CA GLY A 318 -13.18 -3.95 -9.74
C GLY A 318 -11.75 -3.46 -10.01
N PRO A 319 -11.24 -2.52 -9.21
CA PRO A 319 -9.88 -2.00 -9.35
C PRO A 319 -8.86 -3.12 -9.13
N ALA A 320 -7.75 -3.06 -9.88
CA ALA A 320 -6.65 -4.00 -9.78
C ALA A 320 -5.31 -3.26 -9.82
N GLY A 321 -4.58 -3.28 -10.94
CA GLY A 321 -3.30 -2.58 -11.07
C GLY A 321 -3.43 -1.08 -10.91
N PHE A 322 -2.54 -0.46 -10.12
CA PHE A 322 -2.56 0.97 -9.85
C PHE A 322 -1.15 1.56 -9.80
N LEU A 323 -0.88 2.54 -10.64
CA LEU A 323 0.41 3.24 -10.70
C LEU A 323 0.23 4.76 -10.75
N TYR A 324 1.23 5.48 -10.30
CA TYR A 324 1.44 6.90 -10.60
C TYR A 324 2.48 7.02 -11.70
N GLU A 325 2.23 7.83 -12.74
CA GLU A 325 3.20 8.12 -13.79
C GLU A 325 4.30 9.03 -13.22
N PRO A 326 5.57 8.57 -13.16
CA PRO A 326 6.59 9.18 -12.31
C PRO A 326 7.20 10.47 -12.86
N GLY A 327 6.66 11.03 -13.94
CA GLY A 327 7.05 12.29 -14.54
C GLY A 327 7.86 12.15 -15.82
N HIS A 328 8.12 10.94 -16.31
CA HIS A 328 8.99 10.75 -17.46
C HIS A 328 8.70 9.53 -18.35
N ALA A 329 8.00 8.54 -17.84
CA ALA A 329 7.97 7.23 -18.48
C ALA A 329 7.07 7.15 -19.73
N LEU A 330 5.92 7.83 -19.73
CA LEU A 330 4.96 7.77 -20.83
C LEU A 330 4.83 9.12 -21.56
N ASP A 331 3.92 9.18 -22.53
CA ASP A 331 3.62 10.39 -23.30
C ASP A 331 3.28 11.59 -22.40
N GLY A 332 3.59 12.80 -22.90
CA GLY A 332 3.46 14.05 -22.17
C GLY A 332 2.09 14.29 -21.54
N ASP A 333 1.03 13.81 -22.16
CA ASP A 333 -0.34 13.91 -21.66
C ASP A 333 -0.63 13.01 -20.43
N LEU A 334 0.19 12.00 -20.19
CA LEU A 334 0.04 11.06 -19.07
C LEU A 334 0.94 11.40 -17.88
N ARG A 335 1.80 12.41 -18.00
CA ARG A 335 2.71 12.81 -16.90
C ARG A 335 1.94 13.20 -15.64
N GLY A 336 2.38 12.63 -14.51
CA GLY A 336 1.82 12.94 -13.21
C GLY A 336 0.36 12.48 -13.05
N ARG A 337 -0.09 11.52 -13.85
CA ARG A 337 -1.41 10.90 -13.70
C ARG A 337 -1.32 9.58 -12.98
N PHE A 338 -2.41 9.22 -12.33
CA PHE A 338 -2.64 7.88 -11.85
C PHE A 338 -3.21 7.02 -12.97
N LEU A 339 -2.73 5.78 -13.08
CA LEU A 339 -3.18 4.76 -14.03
C LEU A 339 -3.87 3.66 -13.23
N LEU A 340 -5.10 3.31 -13.60
CA LEU A 340 -5.92 2.32 -12.90
C LEU A 340 -6.45 1.27 -13.86
N ASP A 341 -6.11 0.00 -13.62
CA ASP A 341 -6.78 -1.13 -14.25
C ASP A 341 -8.11 -1.42 -13.55
N GLN A 342 -9.17 -1.54 -14.35
CA GLN A 342 -10.48 -2.03 -13.93
C GLN A 342 -10.66 -3.43 -14.50
N PHE A 343 -10.22 -4.41 -13.74
CA PHE A 343 -10.08 -5.80 -14.16
C PHE A 343 -11.34 -6.39 -14.83
N PRO A 344 -12.55 -6.36 -14.19
CA PRO A 344 -13.71 -7.03 -14.78
C PRO A 344 -14.21 -6.37 -16.07
N LYS A 345 -13.87 -5.09 -16.29
CA LYS A 345 -14.25 -4.34 -17.49
C LYS A 345 -13.20 -4.43 -18.60
N GLY A 346 -12.04 -4.97 -18.32
CA GLY A 346 -10.91 -4.97 -19.25
C GLY A 346 -10.59 -3.54 -19.71
N LYS A 347 -10.48 -2.58 -18.78
CA LYS A 347 -10.35 -1.16 -19.07
C LYS A 347 -9.28 -0.54 -18.18
N MET A 348 -8.44 0.31 -18.74
CA MET A 348 -7.49 1.13 -17.99
C MET A 348 -7.82 2.60 -18.12
N ASP A 349 -7.92 3.29 -16.99
CA ASP A 349 -8.14 4.73 -16.89
C ASP A 349 -6.86 5.46 -16.48
N ALA A 350 -6.75 6.73 -16.90
CA ALA A 350 -5.78 7.68 -16.38
C ALA A 350 -6.49 8.93 -15.84
N PHE A 351 -6.04 9.47 -14.71
CA PHE A 351 -6.61 10.66 -14.09
C PHE A 351 -5.57 11.44 -13.28
N THR A 352 -5.89 12.69 -12.95
CA THR A 352 -5.12 13.50 -12.00
C THR A 352 -5.90 13.70 -10.71
N LEU A 353 -5.20 14.05 -9.64
CA LEU A 353 -5.78 14.59 -8.42
C LEU A 353 -5.46 16.08 -8.34
N GLU A 354 -6.47 16.88 -8.02
CA GLU A 354 -6.34 18.30 -7.76
C GLU A 354 -6.70 18.58 -6.30
N ALA A 355 -5.96 19.48 -5.65
CA ALA A 355 -6.23 19.86 -4.26
C ALA A 355 -7.66 20.40 -4.12
N ASP A 356 -8.36 19.96 -3.09
CA ASP A 356 -9.72 20.40 -2.75
C ASP A 356 -9.87 20.51 -1.23
N GLN A 357 -9.87 21.74 -0.72
CA GLN A 357 -9.87 22.05 0.70
C GLN A 357 -8.74 21.32 1.47
N ASP A 358 -9.10 20.36 2.32
CA ASP A 358 -8.18 19.55 3.13
C ASP A 358 -7.83 18.19 2.50
N SER A 359 -8.28 17.94 1.25
CA SER A 359 -8.12 16.67 0.52
C SER A 359 -7.87 16.92 -0.98
N PHE A 360 -8.40 16.03 -1.81
CA PHE A 360 -8.28 16.04 -3.27
C PHE A 360 -9.63 15.79 -3.93
N ARG A 361 -9.73 16.18 -5.21
CA ARG A 361 -10.76 15.75 -6.13
C ARG A 361 -10.16 15.10 -7.37
N GLN A 362 -10.82 14.10 -7.90
CA GLN A 362 -10.44 13.45 -9.16
C GLN A 362 -10.72 14.40 -10.34
N ALA A 363 -9.76 14.50 -11.26
CA ALA A 363 -9.86 15.35 -12.45
C ALA A 363 -9.22 14.66 -13.67
N LYS A 364 -9.52 15.18 -14.86
CA LYS A 364 -8.95 14.76 -16.15
C LYS A 364 -9.01 13.25 -16.40
N LEU A 365 -10.13 12.62 -16.01
CA LEU A 365 -10.35 11.19 -16.23
C LEU A 365 -10.45 10.87 -17.72
N GLN A 366 -9.68 9.88 -18.17
CA GLN A 366 -9.72 9.37 -19.55
C GLN A 366 -9.43 7.88 -19.61
N VAL A 367 -10.04 7.17 -20.57
CA VAL A 367 -9.69 5.79 -20.88
C VAL A 367 -8.43 5.77 -21.75
N ILE A 368 -7.43 5.00 -21.37
CA ILE A 368 -6.16 4.86 -22.10
C ILE A 368 -6.00 3.50 -22.78
N SER A 369 -6.70 2.47 -22.30
CA SER A 369 -6.70 1.13 -22.91
C SER A 369 -8.04 0.43 -22.64
N SER A 370 -8.37 -0.55 -23.50
CA SER A 370 -9.51 -1.44 -23.32
C SER A 370 -9.26 -2.80 -23.99
N GLY A 371 -9.98 -3.83 -23.53
CA GLY A 371 -9.92 -5.18 -24.08
C GLY A 371 -8.85 -6.08 -23.44
N ILE A 372 -8.19 -5.65 -22.35
CA ILE A 372 -7.24 -6.43 -21.57
C ILE A 372 -7.71 -6.45 -20.13
N MET A 373 -7.78 -7.64 -19.52
CA MET A 373 -8.13 -7.82 -18.10
C MET A 373 -6.89 -7.66 -17.25
N GLY A 374 -6.40 -6.40 -17.17
CA GLY A 374 -5.18 -6.06 -16.46
C GLY A 374 -5.28 -6.28 -14.95
N ILE A 375 -4.21 -6.83 -14.37
CA ILE A 375 -4.06 -7.05 -12.93
C ILE A 375 -2.58 -6.89 -12.54
N GLY A 376 -2.30 -6.03 -11.57
CA GLY A 376 -0.93 -5.73 -11.17
C GLY A 376 -0.13 -4.96 -12.22
N MET A 377 0.53 -3.90 -11.81
CA MET A 377 1.29 -3.02 -12.70
C MET A 377 2.65 -2.65 -12.11
N ALA A 378 3.68 -2.48 -12.94
CA ALA A 378 4.99 -2.01 -12.53
C ALA A 378 5.68 -1.19 -13.63
N TRP A 379 6.55 -0.26 -13.20
CA TRP A 379 7.46 0.48 -14.08
C TRP A 379 8.75 -0.30 -14.29
N GLY A 380 9.15 -0.49 -15.54
CA GLY A 380 10.49 -0.91 -15.89
C GLY A 380 11.51 0.23 -15.74
N THR A 381 12.79 -0.11 -15.61
CA THR A 381 13.88 0.88 -15.59
C THR A 381 13.96 1.70 -16.87
N ASP A 382 13.52 1.12 -17.97
CA ASP A 382 13.41 1.69 -19.31
C ASP A 382 12.22 2.66 -19.48
N GLY A 383 11.43 2.88 -18.43
CA GLY A 383 10.28 3.77 -18.45
C GLY A 383 9.01 3.18 -19.02
N ARG A 384 9.01 1.90 -19.39
CA ARG A 384 7.82 1.19 -19.84
C ARG A 384 6.98 0.73 -18.66
N ALA A 385 5.65 0.73 -18.81
CA ALA A 385 4.74 0.18 -17.82
C ALA A 385 4.36 -1.25 -18.21
N TYR A 386 4.67 -2.20 -17.35
CA TYR A 386 4.34 -3.62 -17.50
C TYR A 386 3.10 -3.95 -16.68
N PHE A 387 2.23 -4.82 -17.18
CA PHE A 387 1.06 -5.27 -16.48
C PHE A 387 0.66 -6.69 -16.87
N ALA A 388 0.09 -7.42 -15.92
CA ALA A 388 -0.37 -8.78 -16.11
C ALA A 388 -1.80 -8.80 -16.68
N ASP A 389 -2.15 -9.90 -17.37
CA ASP A 389 -3.46 -10.12 -18.00
C ASP A 389 -3.92 -11.54 -17.73
N TRP A 390 -5.11 -11.68 -17.19
CA TRP A 390 -5.76 -12.99 -16.96
C TRP A 390 -6.44 -13.57 -18.21
N ILE A 391 -6.35 -12.96 -19.34
CA ILE A 391 -6.90 -13.38 -20.63
C ILE A 391 -8.35 -13.88 -20.58
N GLY A 392 -8.63 -14.96 -19.83
CA GLY A 392 -9.94 -15.58 -19.68
C GLY A 392 -10.80 -15.05 -18.54
N GLY A 393 -10.22 -14.25 -17.63
CA GLY A 393 -10.90 -13.76 -16.43
C GLY A 393 -11.20 -14.88 -15.43
N TYR A 394 -12.34 -14.77 -14.71
CA TYR A 394 -12.81 -15.80 -13.79
C TYR A 394 -13.52 -16.94 -14.51
N PRO A 395 -13.32 -18.20 -14.12
CA PRO A 395 -12.40 -18.76 -13.12
C PRO A 395 -10.96 -18.90 -13.64
N LEU A 396 -10.01 -19.27 -12.76
CA LEU A 396 -8.64 -19.59 -13.15
C LEU A 396 -8.60 -20.71 -14.19
N ASP A 397 -7.88 -20.53 -15.28
CA ASP A 397 -7.75 -21.50 -16.38
C ASP A 397 -6.31 -21.82 -16.77
N GLY A 398 -5.34 -21.34 -16.00
CA GLY A 398 -3.91 -21.53 -16.23
C GLY A 398 -3.35 -20.72 -17.39
N LYS A 399 -4.04 -19.66 -17.81
CA LYS A 399 -3.61 -18.76 -18.88
C LYS A 399 -3.27 -17.39 -18.33
N GLY A 400 -2.43 -16.68 -19.08
CA GLY A 400 -2.10 -15.30 -18.82
C GLY A 400 -0.97 -14.80 -19.70
N ALA A 401 -0.78 -13.50 -19.66
CA ALA A 401 0.22 -12.82 -20.45
C ALA A 401 0.76 -11.60 -19.70
N ILE A 402 1.90 -11.10 -20.15
CA ILE A 402 2.43 -9.80 -19.72
C ILE A 402 2.40 -8.84 -20.90
N TRP A 403 1.78 -7.71 -20.68
CA TRP A 403 1.71 -6.59 -21.61
C TRP A 403 2.56 -5.44 -21.11
N ARG A 404 2.91 -4.53 -22.02
CA ARG A 404 3.56 -3.28 -21.66
C ARG A 404 3.02 -2.11 -22.48
N PHE A 405 3.10 -0.92 -21.92
CA PHE A 405 3.03 0.33 -22.68
C PHE A 405 4.45 0.78 -23.01
N ASP A 406 4.70 1.00 -24.30
CA ASP A 406 5.97 1.56 -24.75
C ASP A 406 6.02 3.06 -24.51
N VAL A 407 7.23 3.57 -24.31
CA VAL A 407 7.52 5.00 -24.18
C VAL A 407 7.44 5.71 -25.53
N ALA A 408 7.28 7.04 -25.50
CA ALA A 408 7.34 7.85 -26.70
C ALA A 408 8.72 7.70 -27.42
N PRO A 409 8.76 7.78 -28.75
CA PRO A 409 9.99 7.51 -29.54
C PRO A 409 11.21 8.34 -29.17
N ASN A 410 11.03 9.53 -28.61
CA ASN A 410 12.11 10.47 -28.26
C ASN A 410 12.26 10.66 -26.75
N VAL A 411 11.93 9.64 -25.95
CA VAL A 411 12.08 9.70 -24.50
C VAL A 411 13.57 9.81 -24.14
N ASP A 412 13.86 10.71 -23.21
CA ASP A 412 15.16 10.84 -22.61
C ASP A 412 15.50 9.61 -21.76
N LYS A 413 16.64 8.98 -22.02
CA LYS A 413 17.08 7.77 -21.33
C LYS A 413 17.86 8.02 -20.03
N SER A 414 17.86 9.24 -19.51
CA SER A 414 18.60 9.58 -18.29
C SER A 414 18.12 8.78 -17.08
N SER A 415 16.81 8.48 -17.00
CA SER A 415 16.24 7.61 -15.95
C SER A 415 16.81 6.18 -16.02
N GLU A 416 16.84 5.59 -17.21
CA GLU A 416 17.36 4.24 -17.42
C GLU A 416 18.83 4.12 -16.98
N GLN A 417 19.64 5.13 -17.24
CA GLN A 417 21.07 5.13 -16.90
C GLN A 417 21.36 4.95 -15.42
N ILE A 418 20.51 5.46 -14.53
CA ILE A 418 20.68 5.31 -13.09
C ILE A 418 19.87 4.14 -12.53
N LEU A 419 18.65 3.93 -13.02
CA LEU A 419 17.76 2.88 -12.51
C LEU A 419 18.22 1.47 -12.86
N SER A 420 18.95 1.30 -13.97
CA SER A 420 19.57 0.02 -14.36
C SER A 420 20.87 -0.30 -13.61
N LYS A 421 21.40 0.63 -12.79
CA LYS A 421 22.60 0.36 -11.98
C LYS A 421 22.21 -0.32 -10.64
N PRO A 422 22.69 -1.54 -10.37
CA PRO A 422 22.53 -2.14 -9.03
C PRO A 422 23.00 -1.21 -7.92
N PHE A 423 22.41 -1.30 -6.74
CA PHE A 423 22.80 -0.46 -5.60
C PHE A 423 24.25 -0.68 -5.15
N SER A 424 24.84 -1.82 -5.50
CA SER A 424 26.27 -2.12 -5.26
C SER A 424 27.23 -1.30 -6.13
N VAL A 425 26.76 -0.70 -7.22
CA VAL A 425 27.56 0.15 -8.09
C VAL A 425 27.67 1.55 -7.49
N ALA A 426 28.88 2.00 -7.20
CA ALA A 426 29.13 3.33 -6.63
C ALA A 426 28.75 4.45 -7.62
N VAL A 427 28.09 5.47 -7.08
CA VAL A 427 27.77 6.72 -7.79
C VAL A 427 28.27 7.87 -6.93
N PRO A 428 28.96 8.88 -7.48
CA PRO A 428 29.47 10.00 -6.71
C PRO A 428 28.37 10.77 -5.96
N THR A 429 28.65 11.25 -4.76
CA THR A 429 27.71 11.99 -3.91
C THR A 429 27.15 13.23 -4.62
N ASP A 430 28.00 14.01 -5.29
CA ASP A 430 27.57 15.22 -6.01
C ASP A 430 26.62 14.90 -7.17
N GLU A 431 26.85 13.79 -7.89
CA GLU A 431 25.94 13.29 -8.93
C GLU A 431 24.58 12.92 -8.31
N LEU A 432 24.58 12.17 -7.20
CA LEU A 432 23.37 11.78 -6.49
C LEU A 432 22.57 12.98 -5.96
N LEU A 433 23.24 13.97 -5.40
CA LEU A 433 22.60 15.23 -4.96
C LEU A 433 21.92 15.95 -6.13
N GLY A 434 22.55 15.98 -7.30
CA GLY A 434 21.96 16.51 -8.53
C GLY A 434 20.72 15.73 -8.96
N LEU A 435 20.73 14.40 -8.82
CA LEU A 435 19.63 13.51 -9.19
C LEU A 435 18.41 13.64 -8.27
N LEU A 436 18.52 14.22 -7.06
CA LEU A 436 17.36 14.50 -6.22
C LEU A 436 16.36 15.49 -6.85
N GLY A 437 16.80 16.28 -7.82
CA GLY A 437 15.95 17.18 -8.62
C GLY A 437 15.48 16.61 -9.95
N HIS A 438 15.77 15.35 -10.24
CA HIS A 438 15.42 14.71 -11.50
C HIS A 438 13.90 14.69 -11.72
N ARG A 439 13.44 14.80 -12.97
CA ARG A 439 12.01 14.82 -13.29
C ARG A 439 11.29 13.51 -12.97
N ASP A 440 12.00 12.36 -13.06
CA ASP A 440 11.46 11.04 -12.75
C ASP A 440 11.57 10.77 -11.24
N GLN A 441 10.43 10.56 -10.58
CA GLN A 441 10.34 10.28 -9.14
C GLN A 441 11.18 9.07 -8.74
N ARG A 442 11.25 8.04 -9.55
CA ARG A 442 12.00 6.80 -9.25
C ARG A 442 13.51 7.08 -9.16
N VAL A 443 14.02 7.98 -10.01
CA VAL A 443 15.41 8.43 -9.94
C VAL A 443 15.68 9.19 -8.65
N ARG A 444 14.77 10.10 -8.26
CA ARG A 444 14.88 10.85 -7.00
C ARG A 444 14.90 9.92 -5.78
N VAL A 445 14.00 8.93 -5.74
CA VAL A 445 13.95 7.91 -4.66
C VAL A 445 15.22 7.07 -4.63
N ASN A 446 15.68 6.59 -5.80
CA ASN A 446 16.94 5.83 -5.90
C ASN A 446 18.13 6.63 -5.37
N ALA A 447 18.24 7.91 -5.76
CA ALA A 447 19.30 8.79 -5.30
C ALA A 447 19.23 9.04 -3.78
N SER A 448 18.03 9.26 -3.21
CA SER A 448 17.86 9.45 -1.75
C SER A 448 18.34 8.23 -0.97
N ILE A 449 17.98 7.01 -1.40
CA ILE A 449 18.39 5.76 -0.74
C ILE A 449 19.91 5.57 -0.84
N ARG A 450 20.52 5.88 -1.99
CA ARG A 450 21.97 5.79 -2.15
C ARG A 450 22.70 6.78 -1.26
N LEU A 451 22.21 8.02 -1.15
CA LEU A 451 22.78 9.05 -0.27
C LEU A 451 22.67 8.66 1.22
N ASP A 452 21.52 8.08 1.64
CA ASP A 452 21.38 7.54 3.00
C ASP A 452 22.42 6.46 3.29
N ARG A 453 22.64 5.50 2.36
CA ARG A 453 23.66 4.45 2.48
C ARG A 453 25.08 5.00 2.55
N LEU A 454 25.36 6.11 1.89
CA LEU A 454 26.65 6.79 1.94
C LEU A 454 26.82 7.65 3.21
N GLY A 455 25.76 7.85 3.99
CA GLY A 455 25.78 8.74 5.16
C GLY A 455 25.86 10.21 4.82
N ALA A 456 25.41 10.64 3.63
CA ALA A 456 25.47 12.02 3.13
C ALA A 456 24.35 12.89 3.70
N TRP A 457 24.00 12.71 4.98
CA TRP A 457 22.85 13.38 5.60
C TRP A 457 23.04 14.87 5.76
N ASP A 458 24.25 15.34 6.08
CA ASP A 458 24.55 16.78 6.21
C ASP A 458 24.42 17.49 4.85
N ASP A 459 24.87 16.86 3.76
CA ASP A 459 24.73 17.38 2.41
C ASP A 459 23.25 17.46 2.00
N MET A 460 22.47 16.43 2.31
CA MET A 460 21.03 16.41 2.08
C MET A 460 20.32 17.51 2.90
N LEU A 461 20.65 17.67 4.18
CA LEU A 461 20.06 18.72 5.01
C LEU A 461 20.44 20.11 4.48
N ALA A 462 21.71 20.30 4.07
CA ALA A 462 22.15 21.55 3.45
C ALA A 462 21.37 21.86 2.16
N LEU A 463 21.11 20.86 1.31
CA LEU A 463 20.29 21.02 0.11
C LEU A 463 18.83 21.32 0.45
N ALA A 464 18.25 20.63 1.42
CA ALA A 464 16.86 20.84 1.87
C ALA A 464 16.62 22.28 2.35
N LYS A 465 17.63 22.92 2.94
CA LYS A 465 17.58 24.29 3.48
C LYS A 465 17.81 25.40 2.44
N LYS A 466 18.11 25.06 1.17
CA LYS A 466 18.33 26.05 0.10
C LYS A 466 17.01 26.46 -0.56
N PRO A 467 16.44 27.65 -0.32
CA PRO A 467 15.14 28.03 -0.89
C PRO A 467 15.13 28.12 -2.43
N GLU A 468 16.28 28.41 -3.04
CA GLU A 468 16.46 28.50 -4.49
C GLU A 468 16.60 27.12 -5.19
N ALA A 469 16.82 26.05 -4.45
CA ALA A 469 16.95 24.72 -5.01
C ALA A 469 15.61 24.19 -5.53
N ASN A 470 15.67 23.24 -6.47
CA ASN A 470 14.48 22.58 -6.98
C ASN A 470 13.65 21.99 -5.83
N ARG A 471 12.34 22.26 -5.83
CA ARG A 471 11.41 21.82 -4.77
C ARG A 471 11.46 20.34 -4.51
N PHE A 472 11.48 19.51 -5.58
CA PHE A 472 11.57 18.06 -5.43
C PHE A 472 12.92 17.61 -4.88
N ALA A 473 14.00 18.29 -5.26
CA ALA A 473 15.32 18.01 -4.68
C ALA A 473 15.33 18.25 -3.17
N ARG A 474 14.71 19.34 -2.71
CA ARG A 474 14.57 19.63 -1.28
C ARG A 474 13.73 18.58 -0.56
N ILE A 475 12.59 18.17 -1.13
CA ILE A 475 11.70 17.14 -0.58
C ILE A 475 12.42 15.81 -0.44
N HIS A 476 13.08 15.34 -1.51
CA HIS A 476 13.79 14.07 -1.48
C HIS A 476 15.04 14.11 -0.58
N ALA A 477 15.68 15.26 -0.43
CA ALA A 477 16.74 15.48 0.55
C ALA A 477 16.21 15.37 1.99
N ILE A 478 15.01 15.91 2.29
CA ILE A 478 14.34 15.74 3.58
C ILE A 478 14.03 14.26 3.85
N TRP A 479 13.53 13.51 2.85
CA TRP A 479 13.23 12.10 3.02
C TRP A 479 14.48 11.26 3.25
N GLY A 480 15.57 11.50 2.50
CA GLY A 480 16.86 10.83 2.74
C GLY A 480 17.45 11.15 4.11
N TYR A 481 17.37 12.40 4.56
CA TYR A 481 17.72 12.80 5.93
C TYR A 481 16.85 12.08 6.96
N GLY A 482 15.54 11.95 6.69
CA GLY A 482 14.60 11.21 7.51
C GLY A 482 14.93 9.71 7.65
N MET A 483 15.50 9.07 6.61
CA MET A 483 16.01 7.70 6.71
C MET A 483 17.12 7.62 7.75
N GLY A 484 18.08 8.55 7.73
CA GLY A 484 19.17 8.63 8.73
C GLY A 484 18.66 8.84 10.16
N LEU A 485 17.62 9.67 10.35
CA LEU A 485 16.95 9.86 11.63
C LEU A 485 16.33 8.55 12.14
N ARG A 486 15.54 7.90 11.31
CA ARG A 486 14.85 6.65 11.65
C ARG A 486 15.80 5.50 11.95
N HIS A 487 16.93 5.44 11.26
CA HIS A 487 18.00 4.48 11.50
C HIS A 487 18.86 4.82 12.73
N GLY A 488 18.58 5.92 13.43
CA GLY A 488 19.33 6.36 14.61
C GLY A 488 20.77 6.80 14.29
N LYS A 489 21.05 7.19 13.05
CA LYS A 489 22.36 7.66 12.59
C LYS A 489 22.56 9.16 12.85
N ILE A 490 21.49 9.89 13.00
CA ILE A 490 21.46 11.34 13.28
C ILE A 490 20.87 11.51 14.69
N ALA A 491 21.65 12.03 15.60
CA ALA A 491 21.24 12.25 17.00
C ALA A 491 20.76 13.69 17.25
N ASP A 492 21.38 14.66 16.58
CA ASP A 492 21.06 16.08 16.72
C ASP A 492 20.16 16.54 15.58
N ILE A 493 18.96 17.03 15.93
CA ILE A 493 17.95 17.50 14.99
C ILE A 493 17.87 19.04 14.91
N GLU A 494 18.62 19.76 15.75
CA GLU A 494 18.48 21.21 15.91
C GLU A 494 18.60 21.94 14.57
N ALA A 495 19.59 21.57 13.76
CA ALA A 495 19.82 22.17 12.46
C ALA A 495 18.65 21.98 11.46
N SER A 496 17.84 20.95 11.64
CA SER A 496 16.69 20.63 10.77
C SER A 496 15.41 21.35 11.18
N LEU A 497 15.31 21.85 12.42
CA LEU A 497 14.11 22.51 12.94
C LEU A 497 13.76 23.80 12.18
N SER A 498 14.73 24.43 11.52
CA SER A 498 14.50 25.61 10.65
C SER A 498 13.59 25.30 9.46
N LEU A 499 13.50 24.02 9.00
CA LEU A 499 12.61 23.61 7.91
C LEU A 499 11.11 23.75 8.29
N LEU A 500 10.79 23.76 9.57
CA LEU A 500 9.42 23.99 10.06
C LEU A 500 8.96 25.44 9.89
N GLU A 501 9.87 26.35 9.55
CA GLU A 501 9.61 27.76 9.32
C GLU A 501 9.82 28.16 7.84
N ASP A 502 10.03 27.17 6.96
CA ASP A 502 10.27 27.41 5.53
C ASP A 502 9.11 28.18 4.87
N ALA A 503 9.43 29.00 3.88
CA ALA A 503 8.41 29.75 3.14
C ALA A 503 7.47 28.85 2.33
N ASP A 504 7.96 27.68 1.87
CA ASP A 504 7.15 26.68 1.17
C ASP A 504 6.44 25.77 2.17
N SER A 505 5.09 25.81 2.18
CA SER A 505 4.24 24.96 3.05
C SER A 505 4.56 23.47 2.90
N GLU A 506 4.89 22.99 1.69
CA GLU A 506 5.17 21.57 1.49
C GLU A 506 6.48 21.13 2.15
N ILE A 507 7.50 22.01 2.16
CA ILE A 507 8.75 21.74 2.90
C ILE A 507 8.45 21.57 4.40
N ARG A 508 7.56 22.41 4.97
CA ARG A 508 7.11 22.24 6.35
C ARG A 508 6.41 20.91 6.57
N VAL A 509 5.51 20.51 5.66
CA VAL A 509 4.82 19.22 5.71
C VAL A 509 5.82 18.06 5.74
N GLN A 510 6.78 18.06 4.82
CA GLN A 510 7.75 16.99 4.72
C GLN A 510 8.72 16.97 5.92
N ALA A 511 9.12 18.12 6.43
CA ALA A 511 9.92 18.22 7.65
C ALA A 511 9.16 17.67 8.88
N LEU A 512 7.89 18.04 9.05
CA LEU A 512 7.03 17.51 10.11
C LEU A 512 6.93 15.97 10.03
N LYS A 513 6.76 15.40 8.82
CA LYS A 513 6.70 13.94 8.63
C LYS A 513 7.97 13.25 9.17
N VAL A 514 9.14 13.67 8.71
CA VAL A 514 10.39 12.99 9.10
C VAL A 514 10.76 13.25 10.56
N LEU A 515 10.51 14.45 11.09
CA LEU A 515 10.77 14.80 12.48
C LEU A 515 9.83 14.09 13.47
N SER A 516 8.66 13.64 13.01
CA SER A 516 7.76 12.82 13.83
C SER A 516 8.37 11.46 14.23
N GLU A 517 9.41 11.01 13.55
CA GLU A 517 10.08 9.72 13.79
C GLU A 517 11.31 9.85 14.71
N THR A 518 11.52 11.05 15.29
CA THR A 518 12.61 11.30 16.25
C THR A 518 12.14 11.24 17.71
N LYS A 519 13.09 11.35 18.63
CA LYS A 519 12.72 11.58 20.03
C LYS A 519 12.18 13.00 20.20
N PRO A 520 11.12 13.17 21.00
CA PRO A 520 10.56 14.51 21.24
C PRO A 520 11.56 15.40 22.00
N THR A 521 11.71 16.65 21.55
CA THR A 521 12.38 17.71 22.29
C THR A 521 11.39 18.85 22.54
N GLU A 522 11.63 19.67 23.59
CA GLU A 522 10.75 20.81 23.89
C GLU A 522 10.67 21.79 22.69
N GLU A 523 11.78 22.03 22.02
CA GLU A 523 11.83 22.93 20.87
C GLU A 523 11.06 22.35 19.66
N LEU A 524 11.23 21.07 19.34
CA LEU A 524 10.47 20.40 18.27
C LEU A 524 8.96 20.46 18.56
N ILE A 525 8.54 20.16 19.79
CA ILE A 525 7.14 20.22 20.18
C ILE A 525 6.60 21.64 20.05
N ALA A 526 7.35 22.66 20.52
CA ALA A 526 6.95 24.05 20.42
C ALA A 526 6.81 24.51 18.96
N LYS A 527 7.79 24.20 18.11
CA LYS A 527 7.75 24.53 16.67
C LYS A 527 6.62 23.79 15.94
N ALA A 528 6.41 22.50 16.21
CA ALA A 528 5.30 21.74 15.65
C ALA A 528 3.95 22.28 16.12
N THR A 529 3.82 22.67 17.38
CA THR A 529 2.60 23.29 17.93
C THR A 529 2.28 24.61 17.21
N ALA A 530 3.28 25.42 16.90
CA ALA A 530 3.07 26.67 16.15
C ALA A 530 2.48 26.43 14.75
N GLN A 531 2.73 25.25 14.14
CA GLN A 531 2.19 24.90 12.82
C GLN A 531 0.68 24.56 12.86
N LEU A 532 0.10 24.28 14.00
CA LEU A 532 -1.36 24.07 14.14
C LEU A 532 -2.16 25.34 13.74
N GLY A 533 -1.58 26.53 13.86
CA GLY A 533 -2.18 27.81 13.42
C GLY A 533 -1.86 28.19 11.97
N HIS A 534 -1.24 27.33 11.18
CA HIS A 534 -0.85 27.66 9.80
C HIS A 534 -2.09 27.79 8.89
N LYS A 535 -2.02 28.68 7.89
CA LYS A 535 -3.12 28.90 6.92
C LYS A 535 -3.38 27.72 5.98
N ASP A 536 -2.37 26.89 5.73
CA ASP A 536 -2.45 25.72 4.85
C ASP A 536 -2.90 24.51 5.66
N PHE A 537 -4.00 23.88 5.25
CA PHE A 537 -4.58 22.72 5.94
C PHE A 537 -3.62 21.53 5.99
N ARG A 538 -2.82 21.30 4.94
CA ARG A 538 -1.85 20.20 4.91
C ARG A 538 -0.80 20.34 6.01
N VAL A 539 -0.34 21.56 6.28
CA VAL A 539 0.58 21.84 7.39
C VAL A 539 -0.09 21.56 8.73
N ARG A 540 -1.33 22.02 8.93
CA ARG A 540 -2.09 21.79 10.18
C ARG A 540 -2.36 20.30 10.43
N ILE A 541 -2.78 19.56 9.39
CA ILE A 541 -2.98 18.11 9.44
C ILE A 541 -1.69 17.42 9.90
N GLN A 542 -0.58 17.72 9.20
CA GLN A 542 0.68 17.07 9.50
C GLN A 542 1.23 17.47 10.88
N ALA A 543 1.03 18.70 11.32
CA ALA A 543 1.39 19.14 12.67
C ALA A 543 0.65 18.33 13.74
N GLY A 544 -0.65 18.12 13.55
CA GLY A 544 -1.45 17.28 14.44
C GLY A 544 -0.92 15.85 14.50
N LEU A 545 -0.73 15.20 13.33
CA LEU A 545 -0.18 13.84 13.24
C LEU A 545 1.22 13.75 13.90
N THR A 546 2.09 14.71 13.63
CA THR A 546 3.43 14.76 14.21
C THR A 546 3.39 14.86 15.74
N LEU A 547 2.58 15.77 16.28
CA LEU A 547 2.42 15.92 17.72
C LEU A 547 1.82 14.66 18.36
N GLY A 548 0.84 14.04 17.70
CA GLY A 548 0.25 12.79 18.16
C GLY A 548 1.26 11.65 18.29
N LYS A 549 2.22 11.57 17.34
CA LYS A 549 3.27 10.56 17.34
C LYS A 549 4.39 10.85 18.34
N LEU A 550 4.81 12.12 18.43
CA LEU A 550 5.84 12.54 19.39
C LEU A 550 5.36 12.49 20.83
N GLY A 551 4.07 12.73 21.08
CA GLY A 551 3.56 12.97 22.43
C GLY A 551 4.02 14.31 22.98
N GLY A 552 4.02 14.43 24.32
CA GLY A 552 4.47 15.63 25.03
C GLY A 552 3.32 16.54 25.48
N LYS A 553 3.66 17.64 26.11
CA LYS A 553 2.67 18.59 26.66
C LYS A 553 2.32 19.64 25.61
N VAL A 554 1.14 19.51 25.02
CA VAL A 554 0.57 20.50 24.10
C VAL A 554 -0.75 21.00 24.70
N PRO A 555 -0.96 22.32 24.83
CA PRO A 555 -2.23 22.83 25.34
C PRO A 555 -3.40 22.40 24.46
N PHE A 556 -4.50 21.90 25.06
CA PHE A 556 -5.72 21.51 24.33
C PHE A 556 -6.19 22.59 23.35
N VAL A 557 -6.17 23.85 23.78
CA VAL A 557 -6.63 24.98 22.97
C VAL A 557 -5.77 25.23 21.72
N ALA A 558 -4.54 24.71 21.68
CA ALA A 558 -3.68 24.86 20.48
C ALA A 558 -4.22 24.12 19.26
N PHE A 559 -5.00 23.06 19.47
CA PHE A 559 -5.64 22.30 18.40
C PHE A 559 -6.93 22.93 17.87
N LEU A 560 -7.52 23.87 18.59
CA LEU A 560 -8.85 24.41 18.35
C LEU A 560 -8.80 25.85 17.87
N GLN A 561 -8.20 26.11 16.71
CA GLN A 561 -8.08 27.45 16.13
C GLN A 561 -9.44 28.01 15.68
N ASP A 562 -10.21 27.17 14.96
CA ASP A 562 -11.60 27.44 14.57
C ASP A 562 -12.35 26.10 14.61
N ALA A 563 -12.71 25.67 15.83
CA ALA A 563 -13.24 24.34 16.07
C ALA A 563 -14.51 24.02 15.26
N ASP A 564 -15.39 25.00 15.03
CA ASP A 564 -16.63 24.80 14.27
C ASP A 564 -16.35 24.56 12.77
N ALA A 565 -15.44 25.35 12.17
CA ALA A 565 -15.04 25.16 10.78
C ALA A 565 -14.17 23.90 10.61
N ASP A 566 -13.21 23.69 11.50
CA ASP A 566 -12.28 22.56 11.47
C ASP A 566 -13.01 21.21 11.57
N LEU A 567 -14.09 21.14 12.34
CA LEU A 567 -14.92 19.93 12.49
C LEU A 567 -15.55 19.50 11.17
N GLN A 568 -15.80 20.43 10.25
CA GLN A 568 -16.39 20.17 8.94
C GLN A 568 -15.38 19.64 7.91
N LEU A 569 -14.08 19.70 8.22
CA LEU A 569 -12.97 19.26 7.35
C LEU A 569 -12.45 17.88 7.83
N PRO A 570 -12.86 16.77 7.19
CA PRO A 570 -12.61 15.42 7.71
C PRO A 570 -11.14 15.08 7.93
N TRP A 571 -10.28 15.50 7.01
CA TRP A 571 -8.85 15.21 7.06
C TRP A 571 -8.13 16.08 8.09
N LEU A 572 -8.50 17.35 8.16
CA LEU A 572 -8.00 18.24 9.22
C LEU A 572 -8.45 17.74 10.60
N ARG A 573 -9.73 17.36 10.73
CA ARG A 573 -10.26 16.75 11.95
C ARG A 573 -9.46 15.50 12.35
N HIS A 574 -9.17 14.59 11.39
CA HIS A 574 -8.34 13.43 11.64
C HIS A 574 -6.96 13.81 12.22
N GLY A 575 -6.26 14.77 11.60
CA GLY A 575 -4.95 15.23 12.08
C GLY A 575 -5.02 15.83 13.49
N LEU A 576 -6.02 16.70 13.75
CA LEU A 576 -6.19 17.34 15.06
C LEU A 576 -6.56 16.34 16.16
N VAL A 577 -7.49 15.41 15.89
CA VAL A 577 -7.88 14.36 16.83
C VAL A 577 -6.70 13.42 17.12
N SER A 578 -5.91 13.05 16.12
CA SER A 578 -4.70 12.25 16.32
C SER A 578 -3.70 12.97 17.23
N GLY A 579 -3.54 14.27 17.04
CA GLY A 579 -2.71 15.12 17.91
C GLY A 579 -3.22 15.17 19.36
N LEU A 580 -4.50 15.36 19.54
CA LEU A 580 -5.13 15.35 20.86
C LEU A 580 -4.96 14.00 21.55
N ALA A 581 -5.27 12.90 20.87
CA ALA A 581 -5.16 11.55 21.41
C ALA A 581 -3.73 11.17 21.85
N GLY A 582 -2.71 11.70 21.16
CA GLY A 582 -1.31 11.43 21.51
C GLY A 582 -0.71 12.37 22.56
N THR A 583 -1.33 13.52 22.81
CA THR A 583 -0.79 14.57 23.70
C THR A 583 -1.59 14.84 24.95
N GLN A 584 -2.87 14.41 25.00
CA GLN A 584 -3.75 14.56 26.16
C GLN A 584 -3.98 13.21 26.85
N SER A 585 -4.18 13.24 28.17
CA SER A 585 -4.65 12.05 28.87
C SER A 585 -6.14 11.81 28.62
N SER A 586 -6.60 10.56 28.75
CA SER A 586 -8.03 10.24 28.65
C SER A 586 -8.87 11.01 29.70
N GLU A 587 -8.29 11.28 30.87
CA GLU A 587 -8.94 12.07 31.93
C GLU A 587 -9.11 13.52 31.50
N ASP A 588 -8.08 14.15 30.91
CA ASP A 588 -8.17 15.52 30.39
C ASP A 588 -9.18 15.60 29.25
N LEU A 589 -9.16 14.66 28.29
CA LEU A 589 -10.13 14.63 27.19
C LEU A 589 -11.56 14.51 27.72
N LEU A 590 -11.82 13.62 28.68
CA LEU A 590 -13.13 13.47 29.32
C LEU A 590 -13.56 14.75 30.06
N PHE A 591 -12.62 15.39 30.77
CA PHE A 591 -12.89 16.67 31.46
C PHE A 591 -13.28 17.76 30.44
N PHE A 592 -12.54 17.89 29.31
CA PHE A 592 -12.87 18.86 28.27
C PHE A 592 -14.21 18.55 27.59
N ALA A 593 -14.49 17.28 27.29
CA ALA A 593 -15.77 16.86 26.71
C ALA A 593 -16.98 17.24 27.60
N GLN A 594 -16.80 17.18 28.91
CA GLN A 594 -17.84 17.56 29.88
C GLN A 594 -17.97 19.07 30.13
N LYS A 595 -16.88 19.82 29.98
CA LYS A 595 -16.81 21.25 30.32
C LYS A 595 -16.98 22.18 29.13
N LYS A 596 -16.69 21.69 27.94
CA LYS A 596 -16.82 22.42 26.67
C LYS A 596 -18.21 22.18 26.06
N THR A 597 -18.55 22.97 25.04
CA THR A 597 -19.80 22.85 24.29
C THR A 597 -19.50 22.89 22.77
N GLY A 598 -20.46 22.48 21.95
CA GLY A 598 -20.32 22.53 20.49
C GLY A 598 -19.15 21.69 19.96
N ALA A 599 -18.47 22.20 18.96
CA ALA A 599 -17.38 21.49 18.30
C ALA A 599 -16.18 21.17 19.22
N GLU A 600 -15.88 22.03 20.19
CA GLU A 600 -14.81 21.77 21.16
C GLU A 600 -15.06 20.51 22.01
N ALA A 601 -16.31 20.28 22.40
CA ALA A 601 -16.69 19.04 23.11
C ALA A 601 -16.58 17.81 22.21
N VAL A 602 -16.94 17.94 20.93
CA VAL A 602 -16.83 16.84 19.94
C VAL A 602 -15.37 16.47 19.70
N PHE A 603 -14.46 17.44 19.61
CA PHE A 603 -13.02 17.15 19.47
C PHE A 603 -12.42 16.44 20.69
N ALA A 604 -12.95 16.69 21.88
CA ALA A 604 -12.48 16.04 23.11
C ALA A 604 -13.07 14.63 23.30
N ALA A 605 -14.26 14.37 22.77
CA ALA A 605 -14.96 13.08 22.84
C ALA A 605 -14.42 12.06 21.84
#